data_21057420adf1c4663a87c3b3e48535cb
#
_entry.id   21057420adf1c4663a87c3b3e48535cb
#
_cell.length_a   1.000
_cell.length_b   1.000
_cell.length_c   1.000
_cell.angle_alpha   90.00
_cell.angle_beta   90.00
_cell.angle_gamma   90.00
#
_symmetry.space_group_name_H-M   'P 1'
#
loop_
_entity.id
_entity.type
_entity.pdbx_description
1 polymer ?
#
loop_
_entity_poly.entity_id
_entity_poly.type
_entity_poly.pdbx_seq_one_letter_code
_entity_poly.pdbx_strand_id
1 'polypeptide(L)'
;MGLKYGATMSTFQLLLLLISAVIFYLFFKQLFSSSYPKRGVDFEAKKDDEQIGTITQSDKIFSEPQVQPSRIEQLLNMANRAIEKEDYVEADKALSSANIIEPENQEVLLQHGFVLLMLERLEDAKEVYENLLTLNPKEDMAHVSLANVLHKLGEDEKAKEHHLYAIELDKMYAPHHFNYANTLYDLDEKEEALKYYKSALALDSSLEEAQKMIKELS
;
A
#
# COMPACT_ATOMS: atom_id res chain seq x y z
N MET A 1 50.97 -24.42 -30.41
CA MET A 1 49.75 -25.25 -30.48
C MET A 1 48.56 -24.33 -30.26
N GLY A 2 47.98 -23.78 -31.32
CA GLY A 2 46.92 -22.79 -31.26
C GLY A 2 45.59 -23.45 -31.49
N LEU A 3 44.72 -23.42 -30.48
CA LEU A 3 43.33 -23.85 -30.57
C LEU A 3 42.50 -22.73 -31.19
N LYS A 4 42.17 -22.89 -32.48
CA LYS A 4 41.09 -22.09 -33.15
C LYS A 4 39.73 -22.66 -32.74
N TYR A 5 39.04 -22.03 -31.82
CA TYR A 5 37.61 -22.25 -31.63
C TYR A 5 36.85 -21.36 -32.62
N GLY A 6 36.62 -21.85 -33.81
CA GLY A 6 35.59 -21.35 -34.71
C GLY A 6 34.25 -21.97 -34.33
N ALA A 7 33.50 -21.30 -33.47
CA ALA A 7 32.11 -21.72 -33.17
C ALA A 7 31.28 -21.42 -34.42
N THR A 8 31.02 -22.43 -35.25
CA THR A 8 30.01 -22.35 -36.32
C THR A 8 28.63 -22.35 -35.70
N MET A 9 27.91 -21.23 -35.81
CA MET A 9 26.54 -21.14 -35.39
C MET A 9 25.70 -22.22 -36.12
N SER A 10 24.90 -22.96 -35.39
CA SER A 10 24.01 -23.96 -36.02
C SER A 10 22.95 -23.24 -36.85
N THR A 11 22.46 -23.90 -37.92
CA THR A 11 21.37 -23.38 -38.77
C THR A 11 20.15 -22.98 -37.97
N PHE A 12 19.90 -23.67 -36.85
CA PHE A 12 18.82 -23.35 -35.91
C PHE A 12 19.04 -22.02 -35.17
N GLN A 13 20.27 -21.74 -34.73
CA GLN A 13 20.61 -20.47 -34.08
C GLN A 13 20.53 -19.28 -35.03
N LEU A 14 20.88 -19.49 -36.31
CA LEU A 14 20.76 -18.47 -37.36
C LEU A 14 19.27 -18.18 -37.65
N LEU A 15 18.42 -19.20 -37.66
CA LEU A 15 16.98 -19.05 -37.85
C LEU A 15 16.32 -18.28 -36.70
N LEU A 16 16.72 -18.59 -35.43
CA LEU A 16 16.25 -17.85 -34.23
C LEU A 16 16.65 -16.39 -34.25
N LEU A 17 17.88 -16.08 -34.68
CA LEU A 17 18.34 -14.69 -34.84
C LEU A 17 17.54 -13.92 -35.89
N LEU A 18 17.24 -14.55 -37.02
CA LEU A 18 16.41 -13.94 -38.07
C LEU A 18 14.99 -13.68 -37.58
N ILE A 19 14.36 -14.65 -36.89
CA ILE A 19 13.03 -14.47 -36.33
C ILE A 19 13.03 -13.34 -35.29
N SER A 20 14.02 -13.30 -34.41
CA SER A 20 14.17 -12.24 -33.41
C SER A 20 14.33 -10.86 -34.05
N ALA A 21 15.16 -10.76 -35.11
CA ALA A 21 15.35 -9.52 -35.87
C ALA A 21 14.07 -9.04 -36.54
N VAL A 22 13.26 -9.95 -37.10
CA VAL A 22 11.97 -9.62 -37.72
C VAL A 22 10.96 -9.14 -36.67
N ILE A 23 10.87 -9.81 -35.52
CA ILE A 23 9.98 -9.40 -34.41
C ILE A 23 10.39 -8.01 -33.91
N PHE A 24 11.69 -7.79 -33.73
CA PHE A 24 12.24 -6.51 -33.27
C PHE A 24 11.94 -5.40 -34.28
N TYR A 25 12.13 -5.66 -35.58
CA TYR A 25 11.80 -4.73 -36.66
C TYR A 25 10.31 -4.37 -36.68
N LEU A 26 9.42 -5.36 -36.57
CA LEU A 26 7.98 -5.13 -36.55
C LEU A 26 7.55 -4.33 -35.33
N PHE A 27 8.12 -4.62 -34.15
CA PHE A 27 7.86 -3.90 -32.91
C PHE A 27 8.27 -2.42 -33.02
N PHE A 28 9.50 -2.16 -33.50
CA PHE A 28 9.97 -0.78 -33.70
C PHE A 28 9.20 -0.06 -34.80
N LYS A 29 8.89 -0.74 -35.92
CA LYS A 29 8.04 -0.17 -36.96
C LYS A 29 6.67 0.24 -36.41
N GLN A 30 6.09 -0.54 -35.51
CA GLN A 30 4.81 -0.22 -34.87
C GLN A 30 4.96 0.96 -33.89
N LEU A 31 6.06 1.02 -33.13
CA LEU A 31 6.39 2.14 -32.23
C LEU A 31 6.60 3.47 -32.98
N PHE A 32 7.25 3.43 -34.13
CA PHE A 32 7.52 4.65 -34.90
C PHE A 32 6.47 4.96 -35.97
N SER A 33 5.58 4.02 -36.28
CA SER A 33 4.46 4.22 -37.22
C SER A 33 3.14 4.61 -36.56
N SER A 34 3.07 4.58 -35.22
CA SER A 34 1.90 5.13 -34.57
C SER A 34 1.93 6.65 -34.75
N SER A 35 0.97 7.14 -35.52
CA SER A 35 0.66 8.54 -35.66
C SER A 35 0.34 9.11 -34.29
N TYR A 36 1.36 9.61 -33.61
CA TYR A 36 1.12 10.59 -32.57
C TYR A 36 0.41 11.76 -33.24
N PRO A 37 -0.77 12.19 -32.79
CA PRO A 37 -1.33 13.44 -33.26
C PRO A 37 -0.28 14.51 -33.00
N LYS A 38 0.29 15.06 -34.06
CA LYS A 38 1.18 16.21 -33.99
C LYS A 38 0.37 17.29 -33.28
N ARG A 39 0.64 17.53 -32.01
CA ARG A 39 0.26 18.77 -31.35
C ARG A 39 1.08 19.90 -31.99
N GLY A 40 0.77 20.19 -33.26
CA GLY A 40 1.14 21.45 -33.86
C GLY A 40 0.24 22.49 -33.21
N VAL A 41 0.79 23.27 -32.31
CA VAL A 41 0.21 24.54 -31.96
C VAL A 41 0.57 25.45 -33.13
N ASP A 42 -0.31 25.46 -34.15
CA ASP A 42 -0.22 26.45 -35.24
C ASP A 42 -0.61 27.80 -34.64
N PHE A 43 0.41 28.54 -34.19
CA PHE A 43 0.31 29.97 -33.98
C PHE A 43 0.45 30.71 -35.32
N GLU A 44 -0.39 30.43 -36.27
CA GLU A 44 -0.67 31.35 -37.37
C GLU A 44 -1.88 32.15 -36.99
N ALA A 45 -1.61 33.31 -36.35
CA ALA A 45 -2.57 34.36 -36.23
C ALA A 45 -2.91 34.89 -37.65
N LYS A 46 -4.01 34.40 -38.24
CA LYS A 46 -4.65 35.09 -39.34
C LYS A 46 -5.14 36.44 -38.84
N LYS A 47 -4.50 37.52 -39.31
CA LYS A 47 -5.08 38.86 -39.29
C LYS A 47 -6.24 38.82 -40.26
N ASP A 48 -7.44 38.69 -39.76
CA ASP A 48 -8.64 39.15 -40.46
C ASP A 48 -9.26 40.24 -39.59
N ASP A 49 -9.20 41.49 -40.13
CA ASP A 49 -9.94 42.62 -39.65
C ASP A 49 -11.43 42.35 -39.85
N GLU A 50 -12.16 42.07 -38.75
CA GLU A 50 -13.60 42.30 -38.74
C GLU A 50 -14.14 42.41 -37.31
N GLN A 51 -14.67 43.59 -37.06
CA GLN A 51 -15.76 43.97 -36.19
C GLN A 51 -15.65 43.65 -34.69
N ILE A 52 -15.32 44.70 -33.96
CA ILE A 52 -15.59 44.84 -32.52
C ILE A 52 -17.09 44.78 -32.29
N GLY A 53 -17.63 43.60 -32.13
CA GLY A 53 -18.92 43.35 -31.50
C GLY A 53 -18.74 43.28 -30.00
N THR A 54 -19.38 44.18 -29.27
CA THR A 54 -19.47 44.15 -27.82
C THR A 54 -20.10 42.85 -27.34
N ILE A 55 -19.28 41.86 -27.05
CA ILE A 55 -19.71 40.65 -26.34
C ILE A 55 -19.49 40.95 -24.85
N THR A 56 -20.55 41.28 -24.16
CA THR A 56 -20.62 41.19 -22.70
C THR A 56 -20.47 39.70 -22.32
N GLN A 57 -19.26 39.29 -22.08
CA GLN A 57 -18.99 37.97 -21.49
C GLN A 57 -19.28 37.97 -20.00
N SER A 58 -20.53 37.75 -19.61
CA SER A 58 -20.92 37.58 -18.21
C SER A 58 -20.99 36.12 -17.75
N ASP A 59 -20.48 35.14 -18.49
CA ASP A 59 -20.58 33.74 -18.10
C ASP A 59 -19.28 32.95 -18.31
N LYS A 60 -18.12 33.59 -18.06
CA LYS A 60 -16.96 32.78 -17.70
C LYS A 60 -17.09 32.38 -16.23
N ILE A 61 -17.86 31.33 -15.97
CA ILE A 61 -17.69 30.57 -14.76
C ILE A 61 -16.25 30.03 -14.86
N PHE A 62 -15.33 30.67 -14.16
CA PHE A 62 -14.05 30.06 -13.85
C PHE A 62 -14.41 28.90 -12.95
N SER A 63 -14.56 27.69 -13.54
CA SER A 63 -14.53 26.48 -12.76
C SER A 63 -13.20 26.52 -12.00
N GLU A 64 -13.28 26.59 -10.69
CA GLU A 64 -12.09 26.50 -9.86
C GLU A 64 -11.29 25.30 -10.36
N PRO A 65 -9.95 25.45 -10.54
CA PRO A 65 -9.15 24.35 -11.00
C PRO A 65 -9.37 23.20 -10.00
N GLN A 66 -9.98 22.13 -10.47
CA GLN A 66 -10.11 20.92 -9.65
C GLN A 66 -8.69 20.46 -9.31
N VAL A 67 -8.33 20.57 -8.04
CA VAL A 67 -7.05 20.07 -7.57
C VAL A 67 -7.04 18.57 -7.82
N GLN A 68 -6.26 18.15 -8.80
CA GLN A 68 -6.09 16.73 -9.07
C GLN A 68 -5.39 16.10 -7.85
N PRO A 69 -5.89 15.00 -7.31
CA PRO A 69 -5.23 14.32 -6.20
C PRO A 69 -3.80 13.98 -6.57
N SER A 70 -2.89 14.11 -5.64
CA SER A 70 -1.49 13.73 -5.82
C SER A 70 -1.36 12.26 -6.22
N ARG A 71 -0.22 11.87 -6.77
CA ARG A 71 0.00 10.47 -7.15
C ARG A 71 -0.11 9.54 -5.94
N ILE A 72 0.36 9.99 -4.78
CA ILE A 72 0.26 9.24 -3.51
C ILE A 72 -1.20 9.08 -3.10
N GLU A 73 -1.99 10.16 -3.11
CA GLU A 73 -3.42 10.09 -2.79
C GLU A 73 -4.18 9.15 -3.73
N GLN A 74 -3.82 9.13 -5.02
CA GLN A 74 -4.42 8.18 -5.97
C GLN A 74 -4.10 6.73 -5.60
N LEU A 75 -2.84 6.43 -5.24
CA LEU A 75 -2.40 5.10 -4.86
C LEU A 75 -3.01 4.65 -3.53
N LEU A 76 -3.07 5.53 -2.52
CA LEU A 76 -3.76 5.26 -1.25
C LEU A 76 -5.25 4.99 -1.47
N ASN A 77 -5.92 5.79 -2.30
CA ASN A 77 -7.32 5.55 -2.66
C ASN A 77 -7.53 4.21 -3.39
N MET A 78 -6.58 3.80 -4.25
CA MET A 78 -6.61 2.48 -4.90
C MET A 78 -6.45 1.37 -3.86
N ALA A 79 -5.48 1.50 -2.97
CA ALA A 79 -5.23 0.54 -1.89
C ALA A 79 -6.45 0.40 -0.97
N ASN A 80 -7.02 1.50 -0.51
CA ASN A 80 -8.20 1.49 0.35
C ASN A 80 -9.39 0.78 -0.31
N ARG A 81 -9.67 1.06 -1.58
CA ARG A 81 -10.73 0.37 -2.34
C ARG A 81 -10.46 -1.12 -2.54
N ALA A 82 -9.20 -1.51 -2.66
CA ALA A 82 -8.80 -2.90 -2.78
C ALA A 82 -8.95 -3.61 -1.42
N ILE A 83 -8.55 -2.96 -0.31
CA ILE A 83 -8.73 -3.45 1.06
C ILE A 83 -10.22 -3.66 1.37
N GLU A 84 -11.09 -2.69 1.03
CA GLU A 84 -12.55 -2.79 1.21
C GLU A 84 -13.16 -4.00 0.47
N LYS A 85 -12.52 -4.45 -0.61
CA LYS A 85 -12.93 -5.62 -1.40
C LYS A 85 -12.17 -6.89 -1.03
N GLU A 86 -11.34 -6.83 0.00
CA GLU A 86 -10.44 -7.91 0.43
C GLU A 86 -9.46 -8.36 -0.69
N ASP A 87 -9.23 -7.51 -1.71
CA ASP A 87 -8.22 -7.75 -2.76
C ASP A 87 -6.85 -7.25 -2.28
N TYR A 88 -6.28 -8.01 -1.35
CA TYR A 88 -4.99 -7.65 -0.74
C TYR A 88 -3.82 -7.70 -1.74
N VAL A 89 -3.95 -8.47 -2.82
CA VAL A 89 -2.92 -8.51 -3.87
C VAL A 89 -2.87 -7.19 -4.65
N GLU A 90 -4.02 -6.63 -4.98
CA GLU A 90 -4.08 -5.33 -5.66
C GLU A 90 -3.71 -4.18 -4.69
N ALA A 91 -4.09 -4.29 -3.42
CA ALA A 91 -3.68 -3.35 -2.39
C ALA A 91 -2.15 -3.32 -2.21
N ASP A 92 -1.49 -4.49 -2.17
CA ASP A 92 -0.02 -4.60 -2.09
C ASP A 92 0.68 -3.91 -3.26
N LYS A 93 0.19 -4.08 -4.49
CA LYS A 93 0.76 -3.39 -5.66
C LYS A 93 0.66 -1.87 -5.56
N ALA A 94 -0.49 -1.37 -5.12
CA ALA A 94 -0.70 0.06 -4.96
C ALA A 94 0.21 0.64 -3.87
N LEU A 95 0.27 -0.02 -2.69
CA LEU A 95 1.08 0.42 -1.55
C LEU A 95 2.58 0.27 -1.81
N SER A 96 3.02 -0.80 -2.47
CA SER A 96 4.41 -0.93 -2.93
C SER A 96 4.80 0.21 -3.87
N SER A 97 3.90 0.59 -4.79
CA SER A 97 4.13 1.73 -5.68
C SER A 97 4.18 3.06 -4.92
N ALA A 98 3.34 3.23 -3.91
CA ALA A 98 3.33 4.41 -3.04
C ALA A 98 4.63 4.49 -2.21
N ASN A 99 5.08 3.37 -1.65
CA ASN A 99 6.30 3.29 -0.85
C ASN A 99 7.57 3.61 -1.68
N ILE A 100 7.60 3.30 -2.98
CA ILE A 100 8.70 3.71 -3.88
C ILE A 100 8.75 5.24 -4.04
N ILE A 101 7.59 5.92 -4.05
CA ILE A 101 7.51 7.37 -4.24
C ILE A 101 7.82 8.11 -2.94
N GLU A 102 7.25 7.64 -1.83
CA GLU A 102 7.41 8.20 -0.49
C GLU A 102 7.75 7.11 0.54
N PRO A 103 9.02 6.69 0.64
CA PRO A 103 9.42 5.56 1.51
C PRO A 103 9.19 5.80 3.01
N GLU A 104 9.11 7.07 3.45
CA GLU A 104 8.93 7.46 4.85
C GLU A 104 7.49 7.89 5.16
N ASN A 105 6.54 7.66 4.25
CA ASN A 105 5.14 7.98 4.48
C ASN A 105 4.53 6.98 5.45
N GLN A 106 4.27 7.43 6.67
CA GLN A 106 3.81 6.58 7.78
C GLN A 106 2.45 5.92 7.48
N GLU A 107 1.54 6.61 6.80
CA GLU A 107 0.25 6.05 6.41
C GLU A 107 0.42 4.90 5.41
N VAL A 108 1.30 5.08 4.41
CA VAL A 108 1.63 4.03 3.44
C VAL A 108 2.23 2.82 4.15
N LEU A 109 3.20 3.03 5.05
CA LEU A 109 3.85 1.94 5.79
C LEU A 109 2.85 1.20 6.68
N LEU A 110 1.98 1.92 7.40
CA LEU A 110 0.99 1.31 8.28
C LEU A 110 0.01 0.42 7.49
N GLN A 111 -0.53 0.95 6.39
CA GLN A 111 -1.44 0.19 5.52
C GLN A 111 -0.73 -0.97 4.82
N HIS A 112 0.52 -0.78 4.38
CA HIS A 112 1.28 -1.83 3.70
C HIS A 112 1.58 -3.00 4.64
N GLY A 113 2.02 -2.73 5.88
CA GLY A 113 2.21 -3.77 6.89
C GLY A 113 0.93 -4.57 7.16
N PHE A 114 -0.24 -3.90 7.23
CA PHE A 114 -1.53 -4.57 7.36
C PHE A 114 -1.83 -5.49 6.17
N VAL A 115 -1.64 -5.01 4.94
CA VAL A 115 -1.89 -5.81 3.75
C VAL A 115 -0.95 -7.02 3.67
N LEU A 116 0.32 -6.85 4.02
CA LEU A 116 1.29 -7.94 4.08
C LEU A 116 0.90 -9.00 5.13
N LEU A 117 0.39 -8.56 6.29
CA LEU A 117 -0.14 -9.45 7.32
C LEU A 117 -1.34 -10.26 6.80
N MET A 118 -2.26 -9.62 6.06
CA MET A 118 -3.42 -10.31 5.46
C MET A 118 -3.03 -11.26 4.33
N LEU A 119 -1.89 -11.04 3.68
CA LEU A 119 -1.29 -11.95 2.70
C LEU A 119 -0.42 -13.05 3.35
N GLU A 120 -0.37 -13.12 4.68
CA GLU A 120 0.49 -14.03 5.46
C GLU A 120 2.00 -13.89 5.17
N ARG A 121 2.42 -12.75 4.64
CA ARG A 121 3.82 -12.38 4.43
C ARG A 121 4.37 -11.76 5.72
N LEU A 122 4.48 -12.61 6.75
CA LEU A 122 4.71 -12.16 8.12
C LEU A 122 6.07 -11.46 8.32
N GLU A 123 7.13 -11.97 7.73
CA GLU A 123 8.47 -11.38 7.82
C GLU A 123 8.53 -10.02 7.14
N ASP A 124 7.88 -9.88 5.97
CA ASP A 124 7.81 -8.61 5.26
C ASP A 124 6.98 -7.58 6.05
N ALA A 125 5.85 -8.01 6.64
CA ALA A 125 5.03 -7.16 7.51
C ALA A 125 5.81 -6.68 8.73
N LYS A 126 6.60 -7.56 9.35
CA LYS A 126 7.48 -7.23 10.48
C LYS A 126 8.48 -6.14 10.09
N GLU A 127 9.19 -6.33 8.96
CA GLU A 127 10.18 -5.35 8.46
C GLU A 127 9.54 -3.97 8.24
N VAL A 128 8.35 -3.93 7.64
CA VAL A 128 7.63 -2.67 7.39
C VAL A 128 7.25 -1.97 8.68
N TYR A 129 6.73 -2.69 9.68
CA TYR A 129 6.37 -2.08 10.96
C TYR A 129 7.59 -1.68 11.80
N GLU A 130 8.68 -2.45 11.78
CA GLU A 130 9.94 -2.07 12.41
C GLU A 130 10.53 -0.79 11.79
N ASN A 131 10.45 -0.66 10.45
CA ASN A 131 10.82 0.56 9.75
C ASN A 131 9.94 1.75 10.18
N LEU A 132 8.62 1.59 10.23
CA LEU A 132 7.70 2.62 10.70
C LEU A 132 8.03 3.06 12.12
N LEU A 133 8.32 2.14 13.02
CA LEU A 133 8.70 2.44 14.41
C LEU A 133 10.08 3.07 14.53
N THR A 134 10.96 2.91 13.55
CA THR A 134 12.23 3.67 13.47
C THR A 134 11.94 5.14 13.15
N LEU A 135 10.95 5.43 12.30
CA LEU A 135 10.55 6.79 11.94
C LEU A 135 9.70 7.44 13.04
N ASN A 136 8.79 6.69 13.62
CA ASN A 136 7.90 7.13 14.69
C ASN A 136 7.82 6.09 15.82
N PRO A 137 8.72 6.16 16.82
CA PRO A 137 8.74 5.20 17.92
C PRO A 137 7.53 5.25 18.87
N LYS A 138 6.61 6.20 18.65
CA LYS A 138 5.40 6.37 19.46
C LYS A 138 4.12 6.13 18.66
N GLU A 139 4.22 5.46 17.54
CA GLU A 139 3.05 5.06 16.76
C GLU A 139 2.40 3.84 17.39
N ASP A 140 1.38 4.06 18.20
CA ASP A 140 0.70 3.02 18.97
C ASP A 140 0.06 1.93 18.09
N MET A 141 -0.54 2.31 16.96
CA MET A 141 -1.10 1.36 16.00
C MET A 141 -0.03 0.47 15.37
N ALA A 142 1.17 1.01 15.11
CA ALA A 142 2.28 0.22 14.60
C ALA A 142 2.78 -0.80 15.62
N HIS A 143 2.82 -0.43 16.90
CA HIS A 143 3.16 -1.36 17.99
C HIS A 143 2.16 -2.51 18.08
N VAL A 144 0.84 -2.24 18.08
CA VAL A 144 -0.19 -3.30 18.09
C VAL A 144 -0.09 -4.18 16.86
N SER A 145 0.10 -3.59 15.70
CA SER A 145 0.20 -4.34 14.45
C SER A 145 1.44 -5.24 14.41
N LEU A 146 2.59 -4.72 14.87
CA LEU A 146 3.81 -5.50 15.01
C LEU A 146 3.64 -6.62 16.05
N ALA A 147 2.94 -6.36 17.16
CA ALA A 147 2.64 -7.39 18.15
C ALA A 147 1.85 -8.54 17.55
N ASN A 148 0.81 -8.25 16.75
CA ASN A 148 0.03 -9.27 16.07
C ASN A 148 0.89 -10.10 15.08
N VAL A 149 1.81 -9.46 14.36
CA VAL A 149 2.74 -10.15 13.46
C VAL A 149 3.72 -11.03 14.26
N LEU A 150 4.30 -10.51 15.33
CA LEU A 150 5.24 -11.23 16.19
C LEU A 150 4.58 -12.46 16.82
N HIS A 151 3.33 -12.33 17.30
CA HIS A 151 2.56 -13.45 17.82
C HIS A 151 2.37 -14.55 16.75
N LYS A 152 1.98 -14.19 15.52
CA LYS A 152 1.88 -15.14 14.42
C LYS A 152 3.22 -15.79 14.04
N LEU A 153 4.34 -15.13 14.29
CA LEU A 153 5.70 -15.67 14.11
C LEU A 153 6.16 -16.53 15.31
N GLY A 154 5.38 -16.60 16.41
CA GLY A 154 5.73 -17.31 17.62
C GLY A 154 6.72 -16.55 18.52
N GLU A 155 6.92 -15.24 18.27
CA GLU A 155 7.74 -14.35 19.11
C GLU A 155 6.90 -13.72 20.23
N ASP A 156 6.22 -14.56 21.02
CA ASP A 156 5.12 -14.15 21.91
C ASP A 156 5.52 -13.18 23.00
N GLU A 157 6.70 -13.29 23.59
CA GLU A 157 7.17 -12.37 24.61
C GLU A 157 7.35 -10.95 24.05
N LYS A 158 7.91 -10.83 22.84
CA LYS A 158 8.02 -9.54 22.18
C LYS A 158 6.64 -8.98 21.80
N ALA A 159 5.73 -9.86 21.37
CA ALA A 159 4.35 -9.45 21.08
C ALA A 159 3.69 -8.81 22.30
N LYS A 160 3.83 -9.44 23.48
CA LYS A 160 3.30 -8.89 24.75
C LYS A 160 3.93 -7.55 25.09
N GLU A 161 5.26 -7.41 24.93
CA GLU A 161 5.97 -6.14 25.17
C GLU A 161 5.42 -5.01 24.31
N HIS A 162 5.21 -5.27 23.01
CA HIS A 162 4.66 -4.28 22.08
C HIS A 162 3.20 -3.94 22.39
N HIS A 163 2.35 -4.91 22.75
CA HIS A 163 0.98 -4.64 23.18
C HIS A 163 0.92 -3.76 24.43
N LEU A 164 1.73 -4.08 25.43
CA LEU A 164 1.79 -3.29 26.67
C LEU A 164 2.28 -1.88 26.40
N TYR A 165 3.27 -1.72 25.52
CA TYR A 165 3.77 -0.39 25.17
C TYR A 165 2.71 0.44 24.42
N ALA A 166 1.95 -0.16 23.51
CA ALA A 166 0.83 0.52 22.84
C ALA A 166 -0.24 0.99 23.86
N ILE A 167 -0.58 0.15 24.84
CA ILE A 167 -1.51 0.51 25.92
C ILE A 167 -0.91 1.65 26.79
N GLU A 168 0.41 1.69 26.99
CA GLU A 168 1.04 2.77 27.72
C GLU A 168 0.97 4.10 26.96
N LEU A 169 1.11 4.08 25.65
CA LEU A 169 1.00 5.24 24.76
C LEU A 169 -0.43 5.81 24.73
N ASP A 170 -1.45 4.96 24.61
CA ASP A 170 -2.87 5.37 24.73
C ASP A 170 -3.65 4.39 25.62
N LYS A 171 -3.73 4.72 26.90
CA LYS A 171 -4.43 3.93 27.93
C LYS A 171 -5.94 3.93 27.77
N MET A 172 -6.48 4.90 27.03
CA MET A 172 -7.93 5.08 26.88
C MET A 172 -8.46 4.48 25.59
N TYR A 173 -7.62 3.98 24.72
CA TYR A 173 -8.04 3.38 23.48
C TYR A 173 -8.38 1.90 23.66
N ALA A 174 -9.68 1.60 23.74
CA ALA A 174 -10.21 0.28 24.02
C ALA A 174 -9.67 -0.85 23.09
N PRO A 175 -9.47 -0.62 21.77
CA PRO A 175 -8.93 -1.65 20.89
C PRO A 175 -7.53 -2.17 21.27
N HIS A 176 -6.68 -1.38 21.93
CA HIS A 176 -5.37 -1.86 22.38
C HIS A 176 -5.51 -2.95 23.44
N HIS A 177 -6.39 -2.72 24.42
CA HIS A 177 -6.70 -3.70 25.47
C HIS A 177 -7.33 -4.96 24.86
N PHE A 178 -8.23 -4.79 23.89
CA PHE A 178 -8.89 -5.91 23.22
C PHE A 178 -7.90 -6.77 22.43
N ASN A 179 -7.01 -6.16 21.62
CA ASN A 179 -6.00 -6.89 20.86
C ASN A 179 -5.03 -7.65 21.75
N TYR A 180 -4.60 -7.03 22.86
CA TYR A 180 -3.74 -7.72 23.81
C TYR A 180 -4.48 -8.90 24.48
N ALA A 181 -5.75 -8.74 24.82
CA ALA A 181 -6.56 -9.82 25.37
C ALA A 181 -6.69 -11.01 24.39
N ASN A 182 -6.82 -10.74 23.08
CA ASN A 182 -6.82 -11.79 22.06
C ASN A 182 -5.50 -12.58 22.05
N THR A 183 -4.37 -11.89 22.04
CA THR A 183 -3.05 -12.53 22.09
C THR A 183 -2.90 -13.39 23.35
N LEU A 184 -3.30 -12.89 24.51
CA LEU A 184 -3.24 -13.66 25.76
C LEU A 184 -4.19 -14.88 25.73
N TYR A 185 -5.36 -14.75 25.13
CA TYR A 185 -6.31 -15.85 24.95
C TYR A 185 -5.73 -16.95 24.08
N ASP A 186 -5.09 -16.59 22.96
CA ASP A 186 -4.45 -17.53 22.05
C ASP A 186 -3.26 -18.25 22.72
N LEU A 187 -2.62 -17.62 23.70
CA LEU A 187 -1.55 -18.21 24.52
C LEU A 187 -2.07 -19.03 25.72
N ASP A 188 -3.40 -19.25 25.83
CA ASP A 188 -4.08 -19.93 26.95
C ASP A 188 -3.91 -19.23 28.31
N GLU A 189 -3.52 -17.94 28.32
CA GLU A 189 -3.41 -17.07 29.51
C GLU A 189 -4.77 -16.44 29.85
N LYS A 190 -5.78 -17.30 30.09
CA LYS A 190 -7.22 -16.94 30.14
C LYS A 190 -7.57 -15.95 31.25
N GLU A 191 -6.96 -16.06 32.43
CA GLU A 191 -7.22 -15.16 33.55
C GLU A 191 -6.78 -13.73 33.21
N GLU A 192 -5.65 -13.59 32.56
CA GLU A 192 -5.12 -12.29 32.18
C GLU A 192 -5.87 -11.73 30.96
N ALA A 193 -6.19 -12.55 29.99
CA ALA A 193 -7.07 -12.18 28.86
C ALA A 193 -8.41 -11.62 29.35
N LEU A 194 -9.08 -12.30 30.30
CA LEU A 194 -10.34 -11.85 30.89
C LEU A 194 -10.22 -10.45 31.52
N LYS A 195 -9.10 -10.15 32.17
CA LYS A 195 -8.83 -8.83 32.76
C LYS A 195 -8.79 -7.74 31.67
N TYR A 196 -8.06 -7.99 30.56
CA TYR A 196 -7.92 -7.02 29.48
C TYR A 196 -9.20 -6.89 28.65
N TYR A 197 -9.97 -7.96 28.43
CA TYR A 197 -11.32 -7.84 27.84
C TYR A 197 -12.26 -6.97 28.69
N LYS A 198 -12.24 -7.13 30.00
CA LYS A 198 -13.01 -6.25 30.91
C LYS A 198 -12.53 -4.80 30.84
N SER A 199 -11.23 -4.56 30.74
CA SER A 199 -10.69 -3.22 30.57
C SER A 199 -11.14 -2.59 29.26
N ALA A 200 -11.08 -3.33 28.13
CA ALA A 200 -11.58 -2.87 26.84
C ALA A 200 -13.06 -2.51 26.90
N LEU A 201 -13.89 -3.38 27.50
CA LEU A 201 -15.33 -3.16 27.63
C LEU A 201 -15.67 -1.98 28.56
N ALA A 202 -14.84 -1.71 29.58
CA ALA A 202 -15.00 -0.55 30.46
C ALA A 202 -14.70 0.78 29.74
N LEU A 203 -13.80 0.77 28.74
CA LEU A 203 -13.47 1.92 27.91
C LEU A 203 -14.47 2.12 26.78
N ASP A 204 -14.92 1.03 26.16
CA ASP A 204 -15.94 1.03 25.12
C ASP A 204 -16.97 -0.08 25.36
N SER A 205 -18.13 0.31 25.87
CA SER A 205 -19.22 -0.61 26.19
C SER A 205 -19.91 -1.21 24.95
N SER A 206 -19.62 -0.74 23.74
CA SER A 206 -20.17 -1.24 22.49
C SER A 206 -19.40 -2.43 21.90
N LEU A 207 -18.27 -2.83 22.50
CA LEU A 207 -17.47 -3.96 22.07
C LEU A 207 -18.16 -5.31 22.33
N GLU A 208 -19.07 -5.72 21.43
CA GLU A 208 -19.84 -6.97 21.53
C GLU A 208 -18.94 -8.21 21.62
N GLU A 209 -17.82 -8.21 20.90
CA GLU A 209 -16.86 -9.32 20.91
C GLU A 209 -16.21 -9.47 22.30
N ALA A 210 -15.81 -8.37 22.92
CA ALA A 210 -15.29 -8.40 24.29
C ALA A 210 -16.34 -8.94 25.29
N GLN A 211 -17.61 -8.56 25.14
CA GLN A 211 -18.70 -9.10 25.96
C GLN A 211 -18.85 -10.62 25.79
N LYS A 212 -18.76 -11.10 24.55
CA LYS A 212 -18.82 -12.53 24.24
C LYS A 212 -17.65 -13.27 24.88
N MET A 213 -16.41 -12.78 24.71
CA MET A 213 -15.22 -13.41 25.29
C MET A 213 -15.27 -13.44 26.82
N ILE A 214 -15.74 -12.39 27.47
CA ILE A 214 -15.92 -12.34 28.92
C ILE A 214 -16.91 -13.44 29.38
N LYS A 215 -18.03 -13.65 28.68
CA LYS A 215 -19.01 -14.69 29.00
C LYS A 215 -18.45 -16.11 28.83
N GLU A 216 -17.57 -16.29 27.83
CA GLU A 216 -16.93 -17.57 27.57
C GLU A 216 -15.91 -17.93 28.65
N LEU A 217 -15.19 -16.93 29.17
CA LEU A 217 -14.12 -17.10 30.15
C LEU A 217 -14.60 -17.03 31.62
N SER A 218 -15.86 -16.72 31.88
CA SER A 218 -16.45 -16.59 33.23
C SER A 218 -17.26 -17.81 33.58
#